data_e9c712c17ef943c8ffb5b69085ce48d8
#
_entry.id   e9c712c17ef943c8ffb5b69085ce48d8
#
_cell.length_a   1.000
_cell.length_b   1.000
_cell.length_c   1.000
_cell.angle_alpha   90.00
_cell.angle_beta   90.00
_cell.angle_gamma   90.00
#
_symmetry.space_group_name_H-M   'P 1'
#
loop_
_entity.id
_entity.type
_entity.pdbx_description
1 polymer ?
#
loop_
_entity_poly.entity_id
_entity_poly.type
_entity_poly.pdbx_seq_one_letter_code
_entity_poly.pdbx_strand_id
1 'polypeptide(L)'
;TKKTPQMLNKICEQIALGKSLRSICKDKEMPSLKSVVKWLNEDKEFQSKYSVARENRGDLYGEMINDIALEVLTGKLDWQRARVTIDALKWTSARMSPKKYGDRQDITVKQTSYVQELEKVQDAIKNRLEEKNLEFTGDNVVNLDKK
;
A
#
# COMPACT_ATOMS: atom_id res chain seq x y z
N THR A 1 -21.18 -23.53 -14.50
CA THR A 1 -21.21 -23.59 -13.04
C THR A 1 -21.95 -22.38 -12.50
N LYS A 2 -22.96 -22.58 -11.63
CA LYS A 2 -23.75 -21.50 -11.04
C LYS A 2 -22.96 -20.80 -9.93
N LYS A 3 -23.14 -19.47 -9.82
CA LYS A 3 -22.63 -18.69 -8.70
C LYS A 3 -23.39 -19.06 -7.42
N THR A 4 -22.71 -19.70 -6.46
CA THR A 4 -23.25 -20.01 -5.14
C THR A 4 -22.31 -19.52 -4.05
N PRO A 5 -22.80 -19.18 -2.85
CA PRO A 5 -21.91 -18.76 -1.74
C PRO A 5 -20.84 -19.80 -1.41
N GLN A 6 -21.20 -21.08 -1.45
CA GLN A 6 -20.25 -22.18 -1.21
C GLN A 6 -19.13 -22.20 -2.26
N MET A 7 -19.46 -21.95 -3.53
CA MET A 7 -18.49 -21.90 -4.61
C MET A 7 -17.52 -20.72 -4.42
N LEU A 8 -18.04 -19.54 -4.04
CA LEU A 8 -17.22 -18.36 -3.78
C LEU A 8 -16.28 -18.58 -2.60
N ASN A 9 -16.75 -19.18 -1.51
CA ASN A 9 -15.93 -19.53 -0.35
C ASN A 9 -14.84 -20.55 -0.73
N LYS A 10 -15.18 -21.61 -1.48
CA LYS A 10 -14.21 -22.61 -1.97
C LYS A 10 -13.09 -21.96 -2.82
N ILE A 11 -13.43 -20.96 -3.63
CA ILE A 11 -12.41 -20.20 -4.40
C ILE A 11 -11.49 -19.44 -3.44
N CYS A 12 -12.03 -18.70 -2.46
CA CYS A 12 -11.23 -17.94 -1.49
C CYS A 12 -10.32 -18.85 -0.65
N GLU A 13 -10.81 -19.99 -0.18
CA GLU A 13 -10.03 -20.99 0.54
C GLU A 13 -8.86 -21.51 -0.28
N GLN A 14 -9.08 -21.86 -1.55
CA GLN A 14 -8.03 -22.34 -2.44
C GLN A 14 -6.98 -21.25 -2.74
N ILE A 15 -7.40 -19.98 -2.83
CA ILE A 15 -6.48 -18.85 -2.97
C ILE A 15 -5.64 -18.68 -1.69
N ALA A 16 -6.25 -18.72 -0.51
CA ALA A 16 -5.54 -18.60 0.77
C ALA A 16 -4.50 -19.74 0.94
N LEU A 17 -4.81 -20.93 0.46
CA LEU A 17 -3.91 -22.10 0.43
C LEU A 17 -2.81 -22.02 -0.66
N GLY A 18 -2.65 -20.88 -1.33
CA GLY A 18 -1.54 -20.66 -2.25
C GLY A 18 -1.82 -21.00 -3.71
N LYS A 19 -2.98 -21.58 -4.06
CA LYS A 19 -3.30 -21.87 -5.47
C LYS A 19 -3.56 -20.59 -6.27
N SER A 20 -3.10 -20.55 -7.51
CA SER A 20 -3.44 -19.45 -8.42
C SER A 20 -4.90 -19.58 -8.91
N LEU A 21 -5.57 -18.45 -9.15
CA LEU A 21 -6.93 -18.46 -9.70
C LEU A 21 -7.03 -19.26 -11.01
N ARG A 22 -6.00 -19.15 -11.86
CA ARG A 22 -5.92 -19.94 -13.10
C ARG A 22 -5.85 -21.44 -12.83
N SER A 23 -5.11 -21.86 -11.81
CA SER A 23 -5.02 -23.28 -11.42
C SER A 23 -6.34 -23.79 -10.88
N ILE A 24 -7.02 -23.01 -10.05
CA ILE A 24 -8.35 -23.35 -9.51
C ILE A 24 -9.36 -23.54 -10.63
N CYS A 25 -9.40 -22.63 -11.59
CA CYS A 25 -10.35 -22.67 -12.71
C CYS A 25 -10.06 -23.75 -13.77
N LYS A 26 -8.97 -24.51 -13.65
CA LYS A 26 -8.71 -25.70 -14.50
C LYS A 26 -9.52 -26.93 -14.09
N ASP A 27 -9.98 -26.94 -12.85
CA ASP A 27 -10.82 -28.02 -12.35
C ASP A 27 -12.20 -27.96 -13.01
N LYS A 28 -12.70 -29.11 -13.48
CA LYS A 28 -14.00 -29.24 -14.18
C LYS A 28 -15.19 -28.84 -13.32
N GLU A 29 -15.07 -28.98 -11.99
CA GLU A 29 -16.10 -28.60 -11.03
C GLU A 29 -16.11 -27.10 -10.76
N MET A 30 -15.04 -26.41 -11.07
CA MET A 30 -14.87 -24.98 -10.79
C MET A 30 -15.36 -24.11 -11.95
N PRO A 31 -15.77 -22.88 -11.69
CA PRO A 31 -16.17 -21.93 -12.72
C PRO A 31 -15.00 -21.52 -13.62
N SER A 32 -15.34 -21.09 -14.84
CA SER A 32 -14.32 -20.55 -15.74
C SER A 32 -13.68 -19.29 -15.15
N LEU A 33 -12.40 -19.04 -15.49
CA LEU A 33 -11.69 -17.83 -15.09
C LEU A 33 -12.47 -16.55 -15.43
N LYS A 34 -13.07 -16.50 -16.63
CA LYS A 34 -13.89 -15.37 -17.09
C LYS A 34 -15.09 -15.12 -16.17
N SER A 35 -15.75 -16.19 -15.70
CA SER A 35 -16.88 -16.08 -14.79
C SER A 35 -16.46 -15.54 -13.43
N VAL A 36 -15.35 -16.02 -12.87
CA VAL A 36 -14.85 -15.55 -11.57
C VAL A 36 -14.44 -14.08 -11.63
N VAL A 37 -13.74 -13.66 -12.69
CA VAL A 37 -13.35 -12.25 -12.90
C VAL A 37 -14.60 -11.36 -13.02
N LYS A 38 -15.63 -11.81 -13.73
CA LYS A 38 -16.90 -11.09 -13.81
C LYS A 38 -17.52 -10.93 -12.42
N TRP A 39 -17.60 -12.00 -11.62
CA TRP A 39 -18.16 -11.95 -10.28
C TRP A 39 -17.35 -11.05 -9.32
N LEU A 40 -16.03 -11.02 -9.43
CA LEU A 40 -15.18 -10.11 -8.65
C LEU A 40 -15.48 -8.63 -8.94
N ASN A 41 -15.85 -8.30 -10.19
CA ASN A 41 -16.19 -6.93 -10.57
C ASN A 41 -17.62 -6.53 -10.16
N GLU A 42 -18.54 -7.48 -10.11
CA GLU A 42 -19.97 -7.24 -9.86
C GLU A 42 -20.35 -7.38 -8.39
N ASP A 43 -19.60 -8.15 -7.60
CA ASP A 43 -19.94 -8.52 -6.23
C ASP A 43 -18.88 -8.00 -5.25
N LYS A 44 -19.21 -6.90 -4.57
CA LYS A 44 -18.33 -6.25 -3.59
C LYS A 44 -18.00 -7.13 -2.38
N GLU A 45 -18.97 -7.97 -1.94
CA GLU A 45 -18.75 -8.90 -0.83
C GLU A 45 -17.73 -9.97 -1.21
N PHE A 46 -17.89 -10.56 -2.40
CA PHE A 46 -16.92 -11.52 -2.92
C PHE A 46 -15.54 -10.88 -3.14
N GLN A 47 -15.49 -9.65 -3.67
CA GLN A 47 -14.25 -8.90 -3.84
C GLN A 47 -13.53 -8.71 -2.50
N SER A 48 -14.25 -8.36 -1.43
CA SER A 48 -13.69 -8.21 -0.08
C SER A 48 -13.13 -9.52 0.45
N LYS A 49 -13.89 -10.62 0.37
CA LYS A 49 -13.45 -11.97 0.78
C LYS A 49 -12.22 -12.42 0.00
N TYR A 50 -12.19 -12.15 -1.30
CA TYR A 50 -11.06 -12.48 -2.16
C TYR A 50 -9.80 -11.68 -1.80
N SER A 51 -9.95 -10.40 -1.42
CA SER A 51 -8.84 -9.58 -0.92
C SER A 51 -8.23 -10.16 0.36
N VAL A 52 -9.07 -10.52 1.34
CA VAL A 52 -8.62 -11.19 2.58
C VAL A 52 -7.93 -12.53 2.27
N ALA A 53 -8.46 -13.32 1.35
CA ALA A 53 -7.82 -14.58 0.95
C ALA A 53 -6.43 -14.36 0.32
N ARG A 54 -6.23 -13.27 -0.41
CA ARG A 54 -4.92 -12.88 -0.95
C ARG A 54 -3.95 -12.42 0.16
N GLU A 55 -4.44 -11.70 1.15
CA GLU A 55 -3.63 -11.30 2.32
C GLU A 55 -3.16 -12.54 3.09
N ASN A 56 -4.06 -13.48 3.38
CA ASN A 56 -3.73 -14.75 4.03
C ASN A 56 -2.71 -15.57 3.22
N ARG A 57 -2.79 -15.55 1.90
CA ARG A 57 -1.78 -16.16 1.04
C ARG A 57 -0.41 -15.50 1.18
N GLY A 58 -0.36 -14.18 1.40
CA GLY A 58 0.88 -13.46 1.70
C GLY A 58 1.51 -13.97 3.00
N ASP A 59 0.72 -14.22 4.04
CA ASP A 59 1.16 -14.80 5.30
C ASP A 59 1.69 -16.25 5.11
N LEU A 60 0.96 -17.07 4.36
CA LEU A 60 1.42 -18.43 4.01
C LEU A 60 2.79 -18.43 3.34
N TYR A 61 3.05 -17.48 2.44
CA TYR A 61 4.36 -17.38 1.78
C TYR A 61 5.46 -16.95 2.74
N GLY A 62 5.15 -16.14 3.76
CA GLY A 62 6.08 -15.83 4.85
C GLY A 62 6.50 -17.09 5.61
N GLU A 63 5.56 -17.95 5.98
CA GLU A 63 5.83 -19.23 6.64
C GLU A 63 6.66 -20.18 5.74
N MET A 64 6.31 -20.28 4.46
CA MET A 64 7.07 -21.11 3.51
C MET A 64 8.54 -20.67 3.37
N ILE A 65 8.85 -19.40 3.51
CA ILE A 65 10.24 -18.91 3.49
C ILE A 65 11.03 -19.49 4.67
N ASN A 66 10.42 -19.56 5.86
CA ASN A 66 11.05 -20.15 7.05
C ASN A 66 11.29 -21.66 6.85
N ASP A 67 10.33 -22.37 6.30
CA ASP A 67 10.47 -23.82 6.03
C ASP A 67 11.60 -24.07 5.02
N ILE A 68 11.66 -23.30 3.93
CA ILE A 68 12.73 -23.40 2.94
C ILE A 68 14.11 -23.10 3.57
N ALA A 69 14.19 -22.11 4.45
CA ALA A 69 15.44 -21.79 5.14
C ALA A 69 15.92 -22.95 6.04
N LEU A 70 15.01 -23.62 6.75
CA LEU A 70 15.30 -24.82 7.56
C LEU A 70 15.76 -25.99 6.69
N GLU A 71 15.15 -26.20 5.52
CA GLU A 71 15.54 -27.26 4.59
C GLU A 71 16.96 -27.03 4.03
N VAL A 72 17.34 -25.79 3.78
CA VAL A 72 18.73 -25.44 3.39
C VAL A 72 19.70 -25.72 4.52
N LEU A 73 19.38 -25.29 5.75
CA LEU A 73 20.25 -25.51 6.92
C LEU A 73 20.46 -27.00 7.22
N THR A 74 19.46 -27.84 6.95
CA THR A 74 19.54 -29.29 7.12
C THR A 74 20.14 -30.02 5.92
N GLY A 75 20.55 -29.31 4.87
CA GLY A 75 21.14 -29.89 3.65
C GLY A 75 20.14 -30.62 2.75
N LYS A 76 18.83 -30.50 3.00
CA LYS A 76 17.77 -31.14 2.20
C LYS A 76 17.51 -30.41 0.89
N LEU A 77 17.77 -29.10 0.84
CA LEU A 77 17.53 -28.25 -0.31
C LEU A 77 18.80 -27.51 -0.72
N ASP A 78 19.05 -27.44 -2.03
CA ASP A 78 20.13 -26.66 -2.60
C ASP A 78 19.92 -25.16 -2.39
N TRP A 79 20.93 -24.46 -1.91
CA TRP A 79 20.86 -23.03 -1.58
C TRP A 79 20.56 -22.13 -2.79
N GLN A 80 21.01 -22.50 -3.99
CA GLN A 80 20.75 -21.70 -5.22
C GLN A 80 19.27 -21.74 -5.60
N ARG A 81 18.66 -22.94 -5.54
CA ARG A 81 17.22 -23.11 -5.76
C ARG A 81 16.39 -22.41 -4.69
N ALA A 82 16.81 -22.55 -3.43
CA ALA A 82 16.17 -21.89 -2.31
C ALA A 82 16.16 -20.38 -2.48
N ARG A 83 17.29 -19.77 -2.86
CA ARG A 83 17.41 -18.32 -3.06
C ARG A 83 16.40 -17.81 -4.09
N VAL A 84 16.31 -18.42 -5.26
CA VAL A 84 15.36 -18.03 -6.32
C VAL A 84 13.93 -18.16 -5.83
N THR A 85 13.61 -19.22 -5.09
CA THR A 85 12.27 -19.46 -4.56
C THR A 85 11.92 -18.42 -3.49
N ILE A 86 12.82 -18.15 -2.56
CA ILE A 86 12.64 -17.15 -1.49
C ILE A 86 12.44 -15.75 -2.10
N ASP A 87 13.23 -15.36 -3.09
CA ASP A 87 13.10 -14.05 -3.74
C ASP A 87 11.72 -13.90 -4.43
N ALA A 88 11.25 -14.95 -5.09
CA ALA A 88 9.91 -14.98 -5.70
C ALA A 88 8.79 -14.88 -4.65
N LEU A 89 8.92 -15.61 -3.53
CA LEU A 89 7.95 -15.59 -2.43
C LEU A 89 7.92 -14.22 -1.74
N LYS A 90 9.06 -13.62 -1.43
CA LYS A 90 9.18 -12.27 -0.85
C LYS A 90 8.51 -11.24 -1.74
N TRP A 91 8.82 -11.24 -3.04
CA TRP A 91 8.22 -10.32 -4.00
C TRP A 91 6.68 -10.46 -4.04
N THR A 92 6.19 -11.70 -4.03
CA THR A 92 4.76 -11.97 -4.10
C THR A 92 4.05 -11.59 -2.80
N SER A 93 4.62 -11.92 -1.62
CA SER A 93 4.08 -11.55 -0.31
C SER A 93 3.94 -10.04 -0.15
N ALA A 94 4.98 -9.28 -0.53
CA ALA A 94 4.96 -7.82 -0.48
C ALA A 94 3.83 -7.19 -1.31
N ARG A 95 3.45 -7.81 -2.43
CA ARG A 95 2.34 -7.35 -3.28
C ARG A 95 0.97 -7.82 -2.83
N MET A 96 0.88 -8.95 -2.15
CA MET A 96 -0.38 -9.49 -1.64
C MET A 96 -0.77 -8.87 -0.31
N SER A 97 0.20 -8.60 0.54
CA SER A 97 0.03 -8.02 1.87
C SER A 97 1.01 -6.86 2.10
N PRO A 98 0.86 -5.73 1.38
CA PRO A 98 1.82 -4.63 1.40
C PRO A 98 1.95 -3.97 2.77
N LYS A 99 0.89 -4.02 3.59
CA LYS A 99 0.91 -3.50 4.96
C LYS A 99 1.84 -4.28 5.90
N LYS A 100 2.02 -5.60 5.65
CA LYS A 100 2.84 -6.48 6.49
C LYS A 100 4.24 -6.70 5.90
N TYR A 101 4.33 -6.92 4.59
CA TYR A 101 5.54 -7.38 3.89
C TYR A 101 6.04 -6.41 2.82
N GLY A 102 5.35 -5.30 2.60
CA GLY A 102 5.82 -4.25 1.68
C GLY A 102 7.01 -3.51 2.26
N ASP A 103 7.91 -3.06 1.40
CA ASP A 103 8.94 -2.11 1.81
C ASP A 103 8.21 -0.89 2.37
N ARG A 104 8.33 -0.67 3.68
CA ARG A 104 7.91 0.58 4.30
C ARG A 104 8.84 1.66 3.75
N GLN A 105 8.43 2.32 2.71
CA GLN A 105 8.89 3.66 2.48
C GLN A 105 8.22 4.49 3.59
N ASP A 106 8.91 4.72 4.66
CA ASP A 106 8.65 5.85 5.52
C ASP A 106 8.94 7.09 4.67
N ILE A 107 8.01 7.41 3.78
CA ILE A 107 7.90 8.73 3.20
C ILE A 107 7.40 9.58 4.39
N THR A 108 8.32 9.87 5.29
CA THR A 108 8.20 11.03 6.14
C THR A 108 8.34 12.19 5.17
N VAL A 109 7.20 12.53 4.56
CA VAL A 109 7.11 13.74 3.76
C VAL A 109 7.48 14.83 4.76
N LYS A 110 8.65 15.45 4.57
CA LYS A 110 9.05 16.66 5.27
C LYS A 110 8.15 17.84 4.84
N GLN A 111 6.89 17.55 4.55
CA GLN A 111 5.86 18.50 4.16
C GLN A 111 5.57 19.47 5.32
N THR A 112 5.71 19.00 6.56
CA THR A 112 5.63 19.84 7.75
C THR A 112 6.73 20.91 7.78
N SER A 113 7.92 20.58 7.31
CA SER A 113 9.04 21.54 7.25
C SER A 113 8.79 22.67 6.25
N TYR A 114 8.32 22.35 5.05
CA TYR A 114 8.05 23.37 4.02
C TYR A 114 6.86 24.26 4.36
N VAL A 115 5.80 23.72 4.95
CA VAL A 115 4.66 24.52 5.40
C VAL A 115 5.07 25.47 6.52
N GLN A 116 5.83 25.01 7.50
CA GLN A 116 6.34 25.85 8.58
C GLN A 116 7.34 26.93 8.09
N GLU A 117 8.14 26.60 7.09
CA GLU A 117 9.04 27.59 6.47
C GLU A 117 8.26 28.63 5.68
N LEU A 118 7.22 28.24 4.94
CA LEU A 118 6.34 29.16 4.22
C LEU A 118 5.57 30.06 5.18
N GLU A 119 5.06 29.54 6.28
CA GLU A 119 4.41 30.35 7.33
C GLU A 119 5.36 31.39 7.92
N LYS A 120 6.59 30.99 8.25
CA LYS A 120 7.63 31.95 8.75
C LYS A 120 7.96 33.05 7.74
N VAL A 121 8.03 32.70 6.45
CA VAL A 121 8.28 33.67 5.37
C VAL A 121 7.08 34.61 5.23
N GLN A 122 5.87 34.11 5.29
CA GLN A 122 4.65 34.94 5.24
C GLN A 122 4.56 35.90 6.41
N ASP A 123 4.86 35.45 7.63
CA ASP A 123 4.89 36.29 8.83
C ASP A 123 5.99 37.36 8.74
N ALA A 124 7.18 37.01 8.24
CA ALA A 124 8.25 37.95 8.03
C ALA A 124 7.91 39.05 6.98
N ILE A 125 7.21 38.67 5.90
CA ILE A 125 6.74 39.62 4.89
C ILE A 125 5.68 40.54 5.47
N LYS A 126 4.72 40.00 6.26
CA LYS A 126 3.67 40.75 6.91
C LYS A 126 4.25 41.80 7.87
N ASN A 127 5.19 41.40 8.73
CA ASN A 127 5.85 42.31 9.68
C ASN A 127 6.61 43.43 8.96
N ARG A 128 7.33 43.13 7.87
CA ARG A 128 8.01 44.14 7.06
C ARG A 128 7.06 45.13 6.38
N LEU A 129 5.90 44.68 5.95
CA LEU A 129 4.87 45.55 5.37
C LEU A 129 4.24 46.44 6.45
N GLU A 130 4.03 45.94 7.65
CA GLU A 130 3.54 46.73 8.78
C GLU A 130 4.55 47.77 9.24
N GLU A 131 5.84 47.44 9.34
CA GLU A 131 6.92 48.39 9.62
C GLU A 131 7.00 49.51 8.58
N LYS A 132 6.95 49.19 7.28
CA LYS A 132 6.95 50.20 6.22
C LYS A 132 5.70 51.06 6.23
N ASN A 133 4.54 50.55 6.58
CA ASN A 133 3.32 51.33 6.70
C ASN A 133 3.39 52.27 7.92
N LEU A 134 4.05 51.86 9.01
CA LEU A 134 4.31 52.74 10.17
C LEU A 134 5.29 53.84 9.84
N GLU A 135 6.37 53.56 9.07
CA GLU A 135 7.31 54.59 8.59
C GLU A 135 6.59 55.58 7.65
N PHE A 136 5.70 55.10 6.77
CA PHE A 136 4.96 55.95 5.83
C PHE A 136 3.89 56.81 6.53
N THR A 137 3.33 56.37 7.65
CA THR A 137 2.38 57.15 8.45
C THR A 137 3.08 58.11 9.41
N GLY A 138 4.37 57.89 9.74
CA GLY A 138 5.18 58.76 10.63
C GLY A 138 5.69 60.03 9.97
N ASP A 139 5.95 60.00 8.66
CA ASP A 139 6.54 61.14 7.95
C ASP A 139 5.52 62.11 7.32
N ASN A 140 4.22 61.84 7.41
CA ASN A 140 3.16 62.70 6.84
C ASN A 140 2.45 63.60 7.86
N VAL A 141 3.01 63.81 9.03
CA VAL A 141 2.58 64.91 9.92
C VAL A 141 3.53 66.10 9.79
N VAL A 142 3.64 66.64 8.59
CA VAL A 142 4.19 67.97 8.39
C VAL A 142 3.04 68.98 8.50
N ASN A 143 3.01 69.66 9.60
CA ASN A 143 2.31 70.88 9.91
C ASN A 143 1.87 71.72 8.68
N LEU A 144 0.57 71.72 8.45
CA LEU A 144 -0.10 72.74 7.63
C LEU A 144 -0.82 73.75 8.55
N ASP A 145 -0.19 74.16 9.65
CA ASP A 145 -0.63 75.26 10.42
C ASP A 145 0.52 76.28 10.55
N LYS A 146 0.64 77.16 9.55
CA LYS A 146 1.10 78.56 9.65
C LYS A 146 1.07 79.24 8.28
N LYS A 147 -0.05 79.86 7.90
CA LYS A 147 -0.21 81.25 7.53
C LYS A 147 -1.62 81.55 7.08
#